data_32361b9aa9674f2bb8f551ca84de5fa0
#
_entry.id   32361b9aa9674f2bb8f551ca84de5fa0
#
_cell.length_a   1.000
_cell.length_b   1.000
_cell.length_c   1.000
_cell.angle_alpha   90.00
_cell.angle_beta   90.00
_cell.angle_gamma   90.00
#
_symmetry.space_group_name_H-M   'P 1'
#
loop_
_entity.id
_entity.type
_entity.pdbx_description
1 polymer ?
#
loop_
_entity_poly.entity_id
_entity_poly.type
_entity_poly.pdbx_seq_one_letter_code
_entity_poly.pdbx_strand_id
1 'polypeptide(L)'
;MKISIVGAGYVGLVTGGCLAELGHQVICIDSDADKVATLNAAGLPIYEPGLQELMARNRAEGRIHFTTDMAQAVEHGEVIFIAVGTPSKEDGSADLQHVLAVATQIGRHLKKFKVIVNKSTVPVGTAYRVQKCLQDELNKRGIQESLFEVISNPEFLKEGAAIKDFMHPDRIVIGLDESANYKTVHQKMELLYSSFNRHHARTIWMDVRSAELTKYAANAMLATRISFMNEIANLSDLLGADIDCVRRGIGADQRIGHDFLYAGTGYGGSCF
;
A
#
# COMPACT_ATOMS: atom_id res chain seq x y z
N MET A 1 7.25 1.00 17.54
CA MET A 1 6.27 -0.12 17.46
C MET A 1 6.90 -1.28 16.71
N LYS A 2 6.40 -2.50 16.93
CA LYS A 2 6.76 -3.69 16.17
C LYS A 2 5.82 -3.85 14.98
N ILE A 3 6.36 -3.92 13.78
CA ILE A 3 5.59 -3.94 12.52
C ILE A 3 6.05 -5.12 11.69
N SER A 4 5.11 -5.80 11.06
CA SER A 4 5.41 -6.82 10.06
C SER A 4 4.79 -6.45 8.73
N ILE A 5 5.52 -6.69 7.63
CA ILE A 5 5.07 -6.40 6.28
C ILE A 5 5.17 -7.68 5.46
N VAL A 6 4.03 -8.16 5.02
CA VAL A 6 3.93 -9.37 4.20
C VAL A 6 3.89 -8.97 2.73
N GLY A 7 4.93 -9.38 2.02
CA GLY A 7 5.24 -8.99 0.64
C GLY A 7 6.46 -8.04 0.60
N ALA A 8 7.60 -8.54 0.13
CA ALA A 8 8.81 -7.76 -0.11
C ALA A 8 8.91 -7.33 -1.59
N GLY A 9 7.79 -6.89 -2.15
CA GLY A 9 7.72 -6.20 -3.43
C GLY A 9 7.96 -4.69 -3.27
N TYR A 10 7.65 -3.92 -4.31
CA TYR A 10 7.88 -2.49 -4.34
C TYR A 10 7.22 -1.76 -3.15
N VAL A 11 5.91 -1.91 -2.99
CA VAL A 11 5.14 -1.27 -1.91
C VAL A 11 5.63 -1.72 -0.53
N GLY A 12 5.88 -3.02 -0.37
CA GLY A 12 6.32 -3.58 0.92
C GLY A 12 7.70 -3.09 1.33
N LEU A 13 8.67 -3.07 0.42
CA LEU A 13 10.03 -2.61 0.72
C LEU A 13 10.08 -1.11 1.01
N VAL A 14 9.40 -0.29 0.22
CA VAL A 14 9.33 1.16 0.47
C VAL A 14 8.64 1.43 1.81
N THR A 15 7.50 0.80 2.06
CA THR A 15 6.78 0.94 3.35
C THR A 15 7.65 0.50 4.52
N GLY A 16 8.30 -0.66 4.41
CA GLY A 16 9.15 -1.21 5.47
C GLY A 16 10.36 -0.33 5.77
N GLY A 17 11.06 0.10 4.73
CA GLY A 17 12.21 0.98 4.86
C GLY A 17 11.85 2.33 5.49
N CYS A 18 10.77 2.96 5.03
CA CYS A 18 10.32 4.25 5.56
C CYS A 18 9.82 4.13 7.02
N LEU A 19 9.09 3.07 7.37
CA LEU A 19 8.66 2.84 8.76
C LEU A 19 9.85 2.54 9.68
N ALA A 20 10.86 1.80 9.21
CA ALA A 20 12.10 1.59 9.95
C ALA A 20 12.85 2.91 10.17
N GLU A 21 12.90 3.80 9.17
CA GLU A 21 13.51 5.12 9.26
C GLU A 21 12.83 6.01 10.30
N LEU A 22 11.52 5.85 10.49
CA LEU A 22 10.76 6.51 11.55
C LEU A 22 10.99 5.90 12.94
N GLY A 23 11.90 4.92 13.07
CA GLY A 23 12.28 4.32 14.35
C GLY A 23 11.45 3.11 14.76
N HIS A 24 10.65 2.53 13.86
CA HIS A 24 9.93 1.29 14.13
C HIS A 24 10.82 0.05 13.93
N GLN A 25 10.49 -1.04 14.64
CA GLN A 25 11.12 -2.35 14.45
C GLN A 25 10.32 -3.12 13.40
N VAL A 26 10.90 -3.35 12.24
CA VAL A 26 10.21 -3.89 11.08
C VAL A 26 10.73 -5.27 10.70
N ILE A 27 9.82 -6.22 10.46
CA ILE A 27 10.12 -7.48 9.76
C ILE A 27 9.37 -7.47 8.44
N CYS A 28 10.11 -7.54 7.33
CA CYS A 28 9.54 -7.80 6.01
C CYS A 28 9.62 -9.30 5.70
N ILE A 29 8.51 -9.86 5.25
CA ILE A 29 8.41 -11.27 4.91
C ILE A 29 8.04 -11.42 3.43
N ASP A 30 8.66 -12.40 2.76
CA ASP A 30 8.26 -12.85 1.43
C ASP A 30 8.37 -14.37 1.34
N SER A 31 7.53 -15.01 0.55
CA SER A 31 7.59 -16.46 0.31
C SER A 31 8.74 -16.86 -0.62
N ASP A 32 9.28 -15.92 -1.38
CA ASP A 32 10.40 -16.10 -2.28
C ASP A 32 11.72 -16.08 -1.50
N ALA A 33 12.31 -17.27 -1.32
CA ALA A 33 13.54 -17.44 -0.56
C ALA A 33 14.76 -16.75 -1.21
N ASP A 34 14.82 -16.71 -2.55
CA ASP A 34 15.93 -16.07 -3.27
C ASP A 34 15.86 -14.54 -3.11
N LYS A 35 14.64 -13.99 -3.15
CA LYS A 35 14.42 -12.58 -2.84
C LYS A 35 14.84 -12.22 -1.42
N VAL A 36 14.44 -13.03 -0.44
CA VAL A 36 14.83 -12.84 0.98
C VAL A 36 16.35 -12.99 1.15
N ALA A 37 16.99 -13.96 0.47
CA ALA A 37 18.43 -14.12 0.49
C ALA A 37 19.14 -12.89 -0.10
N THR A 38 18.65 -12.36 -1.23
CA THR A 38 19.16 -11.13 -1.85
C THR A 38 19.06 -9.94 -0.88
N LEU A 39 17.91 -9.75 -0.24
CA LEU A 39 17.70 -8.71 0.75
C LEU A 39 18.62 -8.87 1.96
N ASN A 40 18.83 -10.09 2.46
CA ASN A 40 19.75 -10.38 3.54
C ASN A 40 21.22 -10.18 3.15
N ALA A 41 21.57 -10.33 1.88
CA ALA A 41 22.90 -10.01 1.33
C ALA A 41 23.08 -8.51 0.99
N ALA A 42 22.17 -7.64 1.43
CA ALA A 42 22.14 -6.21 1.15
C ALA A 42 21.87 -5.82 -0.33
N GLY A 43 21.40 -6.76 -1.15
CA GLY A 43 20.86 -6.46 -2.48
C GLY A 43 19.43 -5.97 -2.41
N LEU A 44 18.96 -5.33 -3.49
CA LEU A 44 17.54 -4.97 -3.67
C LEU A 44 16.99 -5.60 -4.95
N PRO A 45 15.83 -6.28 -4.88
CA PRO A 45 15.20 -6.87 -6.07
C PRO A 45 14.42 -5.85 -6.92
N ILE A 46 14.40 -4.59 -6.50
CA ILE A 46 13.70 -3.48 -7.15
C ILE A 46 14.61 -2.25 -7.20
N TYR A 47 14.32 -1.34 -8.11
CA TYR A 47 14.96 -0.03 -8.15
C TYR A 47 14.01 1.07 -7.67
N GLU A 48 14.42 1.83 -6.67
CA GLU A 48 13.79 3.08 -6.24
C GLU A 48 14.90 4.01 -5.75
N PRO A 49 14.95 5.28 -6.23
CA PRO A 49 15.98 6.23 -5.80
C PRO A 49 16.04 6.38 -4.28
N GLY A 50 17.24 6.18 -3.70
CA GLY A 50 17.48 6.32 -2.26
C GLY A 50 17.08 5.11 -1.40
N LEU A 51 16.44 4.07 -1.98
CA LEU A 51 16.00 2.91 -1.20
C LEU A 51 17.19 2.07 -0.72
N GLN A 52 18.24 1.95 -1.52
CA GLN A 52 19.43 1.17 -1.16
C GLN A 52 20.09 1.73 0.11
N GLU A 53 20.30 3.04 0.16
CA GLU A 53 20.90 3.74 1.30
C GLU A 53 20.01 3.69 2.53
N LEU A 54 18.68 3.85 2.32
CA LEU A 54 17.67 3.75 3.37
C LEU A 54 17.70 2.36 4.02
N MET A 55 17.70 1.31 3.22
CA MET A 55 17.74 -0.08 3.69
C MET A 55 19.05 -0.40 4.40
N ALA A 56 20.20 0.00 3.83
CA ALA A 56 21.52 -0.25 4.41
C ALA A 56 21.64 0.37 5.81
N ARG A 57 21.22 1.62 5.98
CA ARG A 57 21.22 2.34 7.25
C ARG A 57 20.34 1.63 8.30
N ASN A 58 19.10 1.31 7.93
CA ASN A 58 18.15 0.70 8.86
C ASN A 58 18.51 -0.74 9.25
N ARG A 59 19.18 -1.48 8.34
CA ARG A 59 19.75 -2.78 8.67
C ARG A 59 20.92 -2.67 9.64
N ALA A 60 21.84 -1.73 9.40
CA ALA A 60 22.99 -1.50 10.28
C ALA A 60 22.55 -1.16 11.71
N GLU A 61 21.43 -0.46 11.86
CA GLU A 61 20.84 -0.11 13.15
C GLU A 61 19.87 -1.19 13.70
N GLY A 62 19.73 -2.32 13.01
CA GLY A 62 18.89 -3.43 13.46
C GLY A 62 17.38 -3.13 13.47
N ARG A 63 16.93 -2.12 12.72
CA ARG A 63 15.51 -1.73 12.65
C ARG A 63 14.71 -2.48 11.61
N ILE A 64 15.36 -3.08 10.60
CA ILE A 64 14.67 -3.86 9.56
C ILE A 64 15.33 -5.23 9.37
N HIS A 65 14.51 -6.28 9.28
CA HIS A 65 14.91 -7.66 9.05
C HIS A 65 14.05 -8.30 7.96
N PHE A 66 14.59 -9.33 7.30
CA PHE A 66 13.90 -10.05 6.23
C PHE A 66 13.87 -11.53 6.55
N THR A 67 12.70 -12.17 6.32
CA THR A 67 12.49 -13.60 6.64
C THR A 67 11.48 -14.23 5.69
N THR A 68 11.51 -15.56 5.60
CA THR A 68 10.44 -16.35 4.98
C THR A 68 9.48 -16.94 6.03
N ASP A 69 9.78 -16.78 7.33
CA ASP A 69 9.01 -17.38 8.42
C ASP A 69 7.80 -16.51 8.81
N MET A 70 6.61 -16.94 8.38
CA MET A 70 5.35 -16.27 8.71
C MET A 70 5.06 -16.30 10.22
N ALA A 71 5.40 -17.39 10.93
CA ALA A 71 5.14 -17.47 12.36
C ALA A 71 5.93 -16.42 13.13
N GLN A 72 7.20 -16.24 12.78
CA GLN A 72 8.06 -15.20 13.33
C GLN A 72 7.49 -13.79 13.06
N ALA A 73 7.07 -13.54 11.83
CA ALA A 73 6.52 -12.23 11.46
C ALA A 73 5.21 -11.93 12.19
N VAL A 74 4.30 -12.90 12.30
CA VAL A 74 3.03 -12.73 13.02
C VAL A 74 3.26 -12.53 14.52
N GLU A 75 4.22 -13.24 15.12
CA GLU A 75 4.53 -13.04 16.53
C GLU A 75 5.10 -11.64 16.80
N HIS A 76 6.00 -11.17 15.93
CA HIS A 76 6.67 -9.87 16.06
C HIS A 76 5.70 -8.70 15.94
N GLY A 77 4.93 -8.61 14.84
CA GLY A 77 4.16 -7.42 14.51
C GLY A 77 2.96 -7.18 15.41
N GLU A 78 2.82 -5.99 15.98
CA GLU A 78 1.58 -5.48 16.56
C GLU A 78 0.62 -5.00 15.46
N VAL A 79 1.20 -4.49 14.37
CA VAL A 79 0.54 -4.10 13.13
C VAL A 79 1.16 -4.91 12.01
N ILE A 80 0.34 -5.60 11.23
CA ILE A 80 0.76 -6.46 10.14
C ILE A 80 0.18 -5.93 8.84
N PHE A 81 1.04 -5.46 7.94
CA PHE A 81 0.65 -4.98 6.61
C PHE A 81 0.64 -6.13 5.61
N ILE A 82 -0.42 -6.24 4.84
CA ILE A 82 -0.52 -7.09 3.65
C ILE A 82 -0.20 -6.20 2.44
N ALA A 83 0.97 -6.40 1.83
CA ALA A 83 1.51 -5.62 0.73
C ALA A 83 1.95 -6.52 -0.44
N VAL A 84 1.17 -7.56 -0.71
CA VAL A 84 1.40 -8.50 -1.81
C VAL A 84 0.76 -8.02 -3.10
N GLY A 85 1.29 -8.50 -4.24
CA GLY A 85 0.76 -8.17 -5.56
C GLY A 85 -0.67 -8.69 -5.77
N THR A 86 -1.45 -7.93 -6.53
CA THR A 86 -2.81 -8.24 -6.97
C THR A 86 -2.91 -8.10 -8.49
N PRO A 87 -2.26 -8.99 -9.26
CA PRO A 87 -2.23 -8.87 -10.72
C PRO A 87 -3.64 -8.95 -11.31
N SER A 88 -3.83 -8.34 -12.48
CA SER A 88 -5.09 -8.46 -13.22
C SER A 88 -5.24 -9.85 -13.80
N LYS A 89 -6.44 -10.41 -13.73
CA LYS A 89 -6.85 -11.61 -14.44
C LYS A 89 -7.22 -11.28 -15.91
N GLU A 90 -7.44 -12.30 -16.70
CA GLU A 90 -7.87 -12.16 -18.10
C GLU A 90 -9.18 -11.37 -18.27
N ASP A 91 -10.08 -11.45 -17.29
CA ASP A 91 -11.34 -10.70 -17.28
C ASP A 91 -11.20 -9.26 -16.75
N GLY A 92 -9.97 -8.81 -16.44
CA GLY A 92 -9.67 -7.50 -15.88
C GLY A 92 -9.92 -7.38 -14.36
N SER A 93 -10.41 -8.43 -13.70
CA SER A 93 -10.56 -8.44 -12.24
C SER A 93 -9.21 -8.62 -11.54
N ALA A 94 -9.07 -8.09 -10.32
CA ALA A 94 -7.86 -8.29 -9.51
C ALA A 94 -7.79 -9.72 -8.97
N ASP A 95 -6.63 -10.36 -9.07
CA ASP A 95 -6.38 -11.65 -8.44
C ASP A 95 -6.06 -11.47 -6.95
N LEU A 96 -6.96 -11.93 -6.10
CA LEU A 96 -6.83 -11.84 -4.65
C LEU A 96 -6.23 -13.09 -4.00
N GLN A 97 -5.81 -14.09 -4.76
CA GLN A 97 -5.32 -15.36 -4.22
C GLN A 97 -4.17 -15.12 -3.23
N HIS A 98 -3.21 -14.27 -3.57
CA HIS A 98 -2.08 -13.95 -2.69
C HIS A 98 -2.53 -13.28 -1.39
N VAL A 99 -3.44 -12.31 -1.47
CA VAL A 99 -3.98 -11.59 -0.29
C VAL A 99 -4.68 -12.57 0.65
N LEU A 100 -5.56 -13.43 0.13
CA LEU A 100 -6.32 -14.40 0.92
C LEU A 100 -5.44 -15.52 1.48
N ALA A 101 -4.43 -15.97 0.73
CA ALA A 101 -3.44 -16.93 1.20
C ALA A 101 -2.64 -16.37 2.39
N VAL A 102 -2.21 -15.11 2.29
CA VAL A 102 -1.52 -14.40 3.39
C VAL A 102 -2.44 -14.28 4.61
N ALA A 103 -3.69 -13.88 4.43
CA ALA A 103 -4.67 -13.80 5.52
C ALA A 103 -4.82 -15.16 6.23
N THR A 104 -4.94 -16.25 5.46
CA THR A 104 -5.00 -17.61 5.99
C THR A 104 -3.74 -17.96 6.80
N GLN A 105 -2.55 -17.66 6.27
CA GLN A 105 -1.30 -17.92 6.99
C GLN A 105 -1.20 -17.09 8.28
N ILE A 106 -1.57 -15.82 8.25
CA ILE A 106 -1.62 -14.99 9.46
C ILE A 106 -2.56 -15.63 10.49
N GLY A 107 -3.79 -16.02 10.09
CA GLY A 107 -4.79 -16.64 10.97
C GLY A 107 -4.30 -17.92 11.66
N ARG A 108 -3.48 -18.73 10.98
CA ARG A 108 -2.86 -19.95 11.54
C ARG A 108 -1.91 -19.66 12.71
N HIS A 109 -1.26 -18.50 12.70
CA HIS A 109 -0.21 -18.13 13.67
C HIS A 109 -0.67 -17.10 14.69
N LEU A 110 -1.87 -16.52 14.59
CA LEU A 110 -2.39 -15.54 15.55
C LEU A 110 -2.51 -16.15 16.95
N LYS A 111 -1.90 -15.49 17.93
CA LYS A 111 -1.96 -15.85 19.36
C LYS A 111 -2.39 -14.69 20.25
N LYS A 112 -2.27 -13.46 19.75
CA LYS A 112 -2.57 -12.20 20.46
C LYS A 112 -3.21 -11.23 19.49
N PHE A 113 -3.90 -10.24 20.00
CA PHE A 113 -4.53 -9.20 19.18
C PHE A 113 -3.53 -8.48 18.26
N LYS A 114 -3.89 -8.37 16.98
CA LYS A 114 -3.11 -7.68 15.94
C LYS A 114 -4.02 -6.79 15.10
N VAL A 115 -3.46 -5.68 14.62
CA VAL A 115 -4.09 -4.87 13.56
C VAL A 115 -3.59 -5.40 12.21
N ILE A 116 -4.48 -5.87 11.37
CA ILE A 116 -4.18 -6.36 10.03
C ILE A 116 -4.53 -5.27 9.03
N VAL A 117 -3.54 -4.79 8.31
CA VAL A 117 -3.66 -3.64 7.42
C VAL A 117 -3.60 -4.09 5.97
N ASN A 118 -4.70 -3.93 5.26
CA ASN A 118 -4.73 -4.15 3.82
C ASN A 118 -4.11 -2.94 3.11
N LYS A 119 -2.89 -3.10 2.60
CA LYS A 119 -2.17 -2.04 1.88
C LYS A 119 -2.15 -2.26 0.38
N SER A 120 -2.30 -3.49 -0.08
CA SER A 120 -2.44 -3.83 -1.50
C SER A 120 -3.63 -3.10 -2.13
N THR A 121 -3.51 -2.77 -3.42
CA THR A 121 -4.63 -2.23 -4.20
C THR A 121 -5.64 -3.36 -4.46
N VAL A 122 -6.82 -3.25 -3.89
CA VAL A 122 -7.82 -4.34 -3.88
C VAL A 122 -9.23 -3.81 -4.14
N PRO A 123 -10.11 -4.61 -4.77
CA PRO A 123 -11.52 -4.28 -4.94
C PRO A 123 -12.24 -4.06 -3.62
N VAL A 124 -13.30 -3.23 -3.66
CA VAL A 124 -14.18 -2.99 -2.52
C VAL A 124 -14.74 -4.30 -1.96
N GLY A 125 -14.65 -4.45 -0.62
CA GLY A 125 -15.10 -5.65 0.09
C GLY A 125 -13.99 -6.68 0.33
N THR A 126 -12.76 -6.42 -0.10
CA THR A 126 -11.64 -7.35 0.12
C THR A 126 -11.28 -7.48 1.59
N ALA A 127 -11.34 -6.40 2.37
CA ALA A 127 -11.06 -6.45 3.80
C ALA A 127 -11.98 -7.43 4.54
N TYR A 128 -13.27 -7.50 4.17
CA TYR A 128 -14.20 -8.48 4.77
C TYR A 128 -13.86 -9.92 4.36
N ARG A 129 -13.32 -10.14 3.16
CA ARG A 129 -12.83 -11.46 2.74
C ARG A 129 -11.58 -11.86 3.53
N VAL A 130 -10.67 -10.92 3.77
CA VAL A 130 -9.51 -11.11 4.64
C VAL A 130 -9.95 -11.44 6.06
N GLN A 131 -10.89 -10.66 6.62
CA GLN A 131 -11.48 -10.90 7.94
C GLN A 131 -12.07 -12.32 8.04
N LYS A 132 -12.82 -12.75 7.02
CA LYS A 132 -13.39 -14.11 6.97
C LYS A 132 -12.31 -15.18 7.00
N CYS A 133 -11.26 -15.05 6.18
CA CYS A 133 -10.15 -16.02 6.17
C CYS A 133 -9.48 -16.14 7.54
N LEU A 134 -9.22 -15.02 8.21
CA LEU A 134 -8.65 -14.98 9.55
C LEU A 134 -9.55 -15.66 10.56
N GLN A 135 -10.85 -15.33 10.55
CA GLN A 135 -11.84 -15.90 11.46
C GLN A 135 -12.01 -17.43 11.25
N ASP A 136 -12.03 -17.87 9.99
CA ASP A 136 -12.13 -19.29 9.66
C ASP A 136 -10.93 -20.08 10.23
N GLU A 137 -9.71 -19.53 10.17
CA GLU A 137 -8.53 -20.17 10.78
C GLU A 137 -8.57 -20.16 12.32
N LEU A 138 -9.05 -19.10 12.95
CA LEU A 138 -9.26 -19.08 14.41
C LEU A 138 -10.31 -20.11 14.83
N ASN A 139 -11.42 -20.21 14.10
CA ASN A 139 -12.48 -21.18 14.36
C ASN A 139 -11.95 -22.62 14.26
N LYS A 140 -11.14 -22.96 13.25
CA LYS A 140 -10.48 -24.29 13.13
C LYS A 140 -9.59 -24.61 14.32
N ARG A 141 -9.03 -23.59 14.97
CA ARG A 141 -8.18 -23.71 16.16
C ARG A 141 -8.97 -23.67 17.47
N GLY A 142 -10.31 -23.57 17.42
CA GLY A 142 -11.17 -23.45 18.60
C GLY A 142 -11.07 -22.13 19.36
N ILE A 143 -10.53 -21.08 18.73
CA ILE A 143 -10.35 -19.74 19.32
C ILE A 143 -11.57 -18.89 18.99
N GLN A 144 -12.31 -18.47 20.02
CA GLN A 144 -13.51 -17.62 19.86
C GLN A 144 -13.23 -16.14 20.14
N GLU A 145 -12.07 -15.82 20.69
CA GLU A 145 -11.67 -14.43 20.95
C GLU A 145 -11.38 -13.69 19.65
N SER A 146 -11.76 -12.40 19.58
CA SER A 146 -11.39 -11.50 18.49
C SER A 146 -9.93 -11.10 18.63
N LEU A 147 -9.04 -11.85 17.99
CA LEU A 147 -7.59 -11.61 18.03
C LEU A 147 -7.09 -10.65 16.94
N PHE A 148 -7.95 -10.05 16.18
CA PHE A 148 -7.58 -9.13 15.11
C PHE A 148 -8.63 -8.08 14.82
N GLU A 149 -8.22 -7.02 14.16
CA GLU A 149 -9.08 -6.08 13.42
C GLU A 149 -8.46 -5.87 12.04
N VAL A 150 -9.29 -5.91 11.00
CA VAL A 150 -8.85 -5.68 9.62
C VAL A 150 -9.21 -4.27 9.21
N ILE A 151 -8.23 -3.54 8.72
CA ILE A 151 -8.39 -2.18 8.23
C ILE A 151 -7.86 -2.04 6.80
N SER A 152 -8.30 -1.00 6.10
CA SER A 152 -7.76 -0.63 4.79
C SER A 152 -6.87 0.61 4.92
N ASN A 153 -5.66 0.54 4.38
CA ASN A 153 -4.74 1.68 4.31
C ASN A 153 -4.04 1.67 2.94
N PRO A 154 -4.77 2.05 1.88
CA PRO A 154 -4.23 2.03 0.53
C PRO A 154 -3.01 2.94 0.41
N GLU A 155 -2.10 2.59 -0.50
CA GLU A 155 -0.93 3.38 -0.84
C GLU A 155 -1.22 4.30 -2.03
N PHE A 156 -0.46 5.41 -2.11
CA PHE A 156 -0.51 6.37 -3.22
C PHE A 156 0.91 6.74 -3.67
N LEU A 157 1.78 5.73 -3.75
CA LEU A 157 3.17 5.89 -4.11
C LEU A 157 3.34 5.97 -5.62
N LYS A 158 4.25 6.83 -6.08
CA LYS A 158 4.69 6.89 -7.47
C LYS A 158 6.04 6.20 -7.60
N GLU A 159 6.18 5.26 -8.51
CA GLU A 159 7.47 4.65 -8.82
C GLU A 159 8.48 5.72 -9.24
N GLY A 160 9.68 5.66 -8.66
CA GLY A 160 10.73 6.67 -8.83
C GLY A 160 10.65 7.87 -7.87
N ALA A 161 9.58 7.99 -7.07
CA ALA A 161 9.41 9.02 -6.05
C ALA A 161 8.73 8.50 -4.77
N ALA A 162 8.67 7.18 -4.60
CA ALA A 162 7.86 6.52 -3.58
C ALA A 162 8.34 6.81 -2.15
N ILE A 163 9.64 6.90 -1.92
CA ILE A 163 10.18 7.30 -0.61
C ILE A 163 9.72 8.72 -0.27
N LYS A 164 9.80 9.64 -1.21
CA LYS A 164 9.33 11.02 -1.02
C LYS A 164 7.84 11.06 -0.73
N ASP A 165 7.03 10.32 -1.52
CA ASP A 165 5.59 10.27 -1.34
C ASP A 165 5.21 9.63 0.00
N PHE A 166 5.97 8.63 0.49
CA PHE A 166 5.74 8.03 1.79
C PHE A 166 6.12 8.97 2.93
N MET A 167 7.30 9.62 2.85
CA MET A 167 7.81 10.49 3.92
C MET A 167 7.12 11.86 3.96
N HIS A 168 6.56 12.31 2.85
CA HIS A 168 5.83 13.58 2.71
C HIS A 168 4.48 13.37 2.00
N PRO A 169 3.57 12.54 2.58
CA PRO A 169 2.32 12.20 1.93
C PRO A 169 1.39 13.41 1.83
N ASP A 170 0.68 13.55 0.70
CA ASP A 170 -0.41 14.51 0.57
C ASP A 170 -1.57 14.14 1.50
N ARG A 171 -1.85 12.84 1.63
CA ARG A 171 -2.85 12.25 2.52
C ARG A 171 -2.48 10.82 2.90
N ILE A 172 -3.01 10.40 4.05
CA ILE A 172 -2.99 9.02 4.54
C ILE A 172 -4.46 8.61 4.73
N VAL A 173 -4.93 7.67 3.94
CA VAL A 173 -6.31 7.16 4.04
C VAL A 173 -6.33 5.93 4.94
N ILE A 174 -7.20 5.93 5.94
CA ILE A 174 -7.40 4.78 6.83
C ILE A 174 -8.89 4.46 6.88
N GLY A 175 -9.22 3.27 6.41
CA GLY A 175 -10.56 2.68 6.51
C GLY A 175 -10.67 1.83 7.76
N LEU A 176 -11.54 2.22 8.69
CA LEU A 176 -11.80 1.51 9.93
C LEU A 176 -13.29 1.56 10.24
N ASP A 177 -13.91 0.41 10.36
CA ASP A 177 -15.32 0.29 10.70
C ASP A 177 -15.52 0.29 12.23
N GLU A 178 -16.71 0.64 12.68
CA GLU A 178 -17.09 0.57 14.08
C GLU A 178 -17.02 -0.87 14.60
N SER A 179 -16.28 -1.07 15.67
CA SER A 179 -16.08 -2.37 16.29
C SER A 179 -15.75 -2.23 17.78
N ALA A 180 -15.75 -3.35 18.50
CA ALA A 180 -15.31 -3.38 19.91
C ALA A 180 -13.85 -2.92 20.07
N ASN A 181 -13.03 -3.06 19.03
CA ASN A 181 -11.61 -2.72 19.03
C ASN A 181 -11.30 -1.32 18.45
N TYR A 182 -12.33 -0.61 17.97
CA TYR A 182 -12.19 0.67 17.25
C TYR A 182 -11.18 1.61 17.92
N LYS A 183 -11.39 1.94 19.20
CA LYS A 183 -10.50 2.88 19.93
C LYS A 183 -9.05 2.42 19.96
N THR A 184 -8.83 1.14 20.21
CA THR A 184 -7.48 0.55 20.26
C THR A 184 -6.78 0.64 18.92
N VAL A 185 -7.48 0.31 17.84
CA VAL A 185 -6.96 0.34 16.47
C VAL A 185 -6.70 1.78 16.04
N HIS A 186 -7.67 2.67 16.26
CA HIS A 186 -7.54 4.10 15.97
C HIS A 186 -6.29 4.68 16.62
N GLN A 187 -6.12 4.50 17.94
CA GLN A 187 -4.94 5.00 18.68
C GLN A 187 -3.63 4.42 18.15
N LYS A 188 -3.58 3.11 17.82
CA LYS A 188 -2.37 2.49 17.25
C LYS A 188 -2.01 3.10 15.90
N MET A 189 -2.99 3.32 15.03
CA MET A 189 -2.75 3.90 13.70
C MET A 189 -2.42 5.40 13.78
N GLU A 190 -3.04 6.14 14.70
CA GLU A 190 -2.65 7.53 14.98
C GLU A 190 -1.19 7.61 15.45
N LEU A 191 -0.79 6.74 16.38
CA LEU A 191 0.59 6.69 16.87
C LEU A 191 1.57 6.34 15.72
N LEU A 192 1.22 5.36 14.87
CA LEU A 192 2.02 4.93 13.73
C LEU A 192 2.30 6.09 12.76
N TYR A 193 1.28 6.89 12.47
CA TYR A 193 1.37 8.00 11.52
C TYR A 193 1.54 9.39 12.18
N SER A 194 1.80 9.44 13.48
CA SER A 194 1.89 10.70 14.23
C SER A 194 2.93 11.68 13.68
N SER A 195 4.07 11.17 13.18
CA SER A 195 5.14 11.98 12.60
C SER A 195 4.71 12.78 11.39
N PHE A 196 3.70 12.31 10.64
CA PHE A 196 3.19 12.97 9.44
C PHE A 196 2.13 14.04 9.73
N ASN A 197 1.53 14.01 10.91
CA ASN A 197 0.42 14.89 11.32
C ASN A 197 0.88 16.10 12.16
N ARG A 198 2.20 16.34 12.30
CA ARG A 198 2.74 17.39 13.21
C ARG A 198 2.31 18.81 12.86
N HIS A 199 2.18 19.11 11.58
CA HIS A 199 1.86 20.47 11.10
C HIS A 199 0.45 20.59 10.52
N HIS A 200 -0.05 19.52 9.92
CA HIS A 200 -1.40 19.45 9.32
C HIS A 200 -1.93 18.03 9.48
N ALA A 201 -3.22 17.89 9.74
CA ALA A 201 -3.89 16.60 9.76
C ALA A 201 -3.92 16.03 8.32
N ARG A 202 -3.04 15.06 8.04
CA ARG A 202 -2.96 14.37 6.73
C ARG A 202 -3.73 13.07 6.72
N THR A 203 -4.08 12.54 7.91
CA THR A 203 -4.83 11.31 8.03
C THR A 203 -6.32 11.57 7.84
N ILE A 204 -6.90 10.86 6.88
CA ILE A 204 -8.33 10.90 6.55
C ILE A 204 -8.92 9.57 6.98
N TRP A 205 -9.81 9.61 7.97
CA TRP A 205 -10.52 8.45 8.47
C TRP A 205 -11.85 8.27 7.73
N MET A 206 -12.17 7.05 7.37
CA MET A 206 -13.42 6.69 6.73
C MET A 206 -13.75 5.22 6.99
N ASP A 207 -14.88 4.73 6.52
CA ASP A 207 -15.20 3.31 6.54
C ASP A 207 -14.29 2.53 5.58
N VAL A 208 -14.19 1.22 5.81
CA VAL A 208 -13.28 0.34 5.05
C VAL A 208 -13.58 0.34 3.55
N ARG A 209 -14.85 0.29 3.16
CA ARG A 209 -15.25 0.27 1.73
C ARG A 209 -14.89 1.56 1.02
N SER A 210 -15.12 2.69 1.68
CA SER A 210 -14.75 4.01 1.14
C SER A 210 -13.24 4.13 0.95
N ALA A 211 -12.43 3.60 1.88
CA ALA A 211 -10.98 3.60 1.74
C ALA A 211 -10.50 2.75 0.57
N GLU A 212 -11.06 1.54 0.40
CA GLU A 212 -10.77 0.68 -0.76
C GLU A 212 -11.16 1.38 -2.07
N LEU A 213 -12.37 1.97 -2.13
CA LEU A 213 -12.83 2.68 -3.33
C LEU A 213 -11.99 3.91 -3.65
N THR A 214 -11.52 4.64 -2.64
CA THR A 214 -10.71 5.85 -2.81
C THR A 214 -9.46 5.58 -3.65
N LYS A 215 -8.79 4.45 -3.45
CA LYS A 215 -7.61 4.07 -4.25
C LYS A 215 -7.97 3.87 -5.72
N TYR A 216 -9.02 3.11 -6.01
CA TYR A 216 -9.49 2.90 -7.38
C TYR A 216 -9.94 4.19 -8.05
N ALA A 217 -10.72 5.00 -7.34
CA ALA A 217 -11.21 6.27 -7.87
C ALA A 217 -10.05 7.24 -8.20
N ALA A 218 -9.03 7.31 -7.32
CA ALA A 218 -7.86 8.14 -7.57
C ALA A 218 -7.09 7.67 -8.82
N ASN A 219 -6.80 6.37 -8.94
CA ASN A 219 -6.10 5.83 -10.09
C ASN A 219 -6.93 6.01 -11.38
N ALA A 220 -8.24 5.72 -11.35
CA ALA A 220 -9.12 5.90 -12.50
C ALA A 220 -9.18 7.38 -12.94
N MET A 221 -9.21 8.33 -12.02
CA MET A 221 -9.19 9.75 -12.35
C MET A 221 -7.89 10.14 -13.08
N LEU A 222 -6.74 9.66 -12.59
CA LEU A 222 -5.45 9.94 -13.23
C LEU A 222 -5.38 9.31 -14.65
N ALA A 223 -5.82 8.05 -14.78
CA ALA A 223 -5.89 7.36 -16.06
C ALA A 223 -6.83 8.09 -17.04
N THR A 224 -7.98 8.56 -16.58
CA THR A 224 -8.94 9.33 -17.38
C THR A 224 -8.32 10.63 -17.91
N ARG A 225 -7.52 11.32 -17.10
CA ARG A 225 -6.83 12.55 -17.55
C ARG A 225 -5.86 12.27 -18.69
N ILE A 226 -5.10 11.18 -18.62
CA ILE A 226 -4.18 10.76 -19.69
C ILE A 226 -4.96 10.40 -20.96
N SER A 227 -6.03 9.60 -20.81
CA SER A 227 -6.88 9.20 -21.94
C SER A 227 -7.55 10.42 -22.60
N PHE A 228 -8.07 11.35 -21.79
CA PHE A 228 -8.64 12.62 -22.29
C PHE A 228 -7.61 13.39 -23.12
N MET A 229 -6.36 13.51 -22.65
CA MET A 229 -5.32 14.22 -23.39
C MET A 229 -4.95 13.52 -24.70
N ASN A 230 -5.02 12.19 -24.76
CA ASN A 230 -4.81 11.45 -26.02
C ASN A 230 -5.94 11.73 -27.03
N GLU A 231 -7.19 11.79 -26.58
CA GLU A 231 -8.32 12.17 -27.45
C GLU A 231 -8.14 13.61 -27.99
N ILE A 232 -7.72 14.54 -27.13
CA ILE A 232 -7.45 15.92 -27.54
C ILE A 232 -6.24 16.02 -28.49
N ALA A 233 -5.21 15.18 -28.29
CA ALA A 233 -4.07 15.11 -29.22
C ALA A 233 -4.50 14.67 -30.63
N ASN A 234 -5.30 13.61 -30.75
CA ASN A 234 -5.84 13.16 -32.02
C ASN A 234 -6.69 14.27 -32.69
N LEU A 235 -7.50 14.98 -31.93
CA LEU A 235 -8.29 16.10 -32.44
C LEU A 235 -7.39 17.28 -32.87
N SER A 236 -6.33 17.56 -32.13
CA SER A 236 -5.37 18.61 -32.46
C SER A 236 -4.69 18.35 -33.81
N ASP A 237 -4.30 17.11 -34.07
CA ASP A 237 -3.71 16.70 -35.32
C ASP A 237 -4.66 16.95 -36.51
N LEU A 238 -5.96 16.65 -36.34
CA LEU A 238 -6.97 16.87 -37.36
C LEU A 238 -7.25 18.36 -37.62
N LEU A 239 -7.11 19.20 -36.61
CA LEU A 239 -7.41 20.64 -36.68
C LEU A 239 -6.16 21.49 -36.94
N GLY A 240 -4.97 20.90 -37.00
CA GLY A 240 -3.70 21.63 -37.15
C GLY A 240 -3.32 22.45 -35.89
N ALA A 241 -3.78 22.04 -34.71
CA ALA A 241 -3.46 22.66 -33.44
C ALA A 241 -2.25 21.97 -32.77
N ASP A 242 -1.49 22.73 -31.97
CA ASP A 242 -0.38 22.22 -31.17
C ASP A 242 -0.90 21.71 -29.82
N ILE A 243 -0.80 20.39 -29.59
CA ILE A 243 -1.25 19.76 -28.33
C ILE A 243 -0.52 20.28 -27.09
N ASP A 244 0.76 20.66 -27.19
CA ASP A 244 1.50 21.21 -26.06
C ASP A 244 1.04 22.62 -25.72
N CYS A 245 0.63 23.40 -26.71
CA CYS A 245 0.01 24.69 -26.50
C CYS A 245 -1.36 24.54 -25.83
N VAL A 246 -2.19 23.60 -26.30
CA VAL A 246 -3.48 23.29 -25.68
C VAL A 246 -3.30 22.84 -24.23
N ARG A 247 -2.39 21.89 -23.98
CA ARG A 247 -2.03 21.40 -22.65
C ARG A 247 -1.64 22.53 -21.69
N ARG A 248 -0.76 23.43 -22.14
CA ARG A 248 -0.35 24.61 -21.32
C ARG A 248 -1.53 25.51 -21.03
N GLY A 249 -2.38 25.76 -22.02
CA GLY A 249 -3.54 26.62 -21.88
C GLY A 249 -4.54 26.10 -20.86
N ILE A 250 -4.97 24.81 -20.99
CA ILE A 250 -5.93 24.24 -20.05
C ILE A 250 -5.31 23.98 -18.67
N GLY A 251 -4.04 23.59 -18.60
CA GLY A 251 -3.34 23.33 -17.34
C GLY A 251 -3.10 24.58 -16.48
N ALA A 252 -3.13 25.77 -17.07
CA ALA A 252 -3.01 27.04 -16.35
C ALA A 252 -4.26 27.35 -15.49
N ASP A 253 -5.41 26.73 -15.77
CA ASP A 253 -6.58 26.80 -14.90
C ASP A 253 -6.33 25.99 -13.62
N GLN A 254 -6.36 26.64 -12.44
CA GLN A 254 -6.12 25.99 -11.14
C GLN A 254 -7.09 24.86 -10.83
N ARG A 255 -8.28 24.85 -11.40
CA ARG A 255 -9.27 23.76 -11.26
C ARG A 255 -8.86 22.51 -12.01
N ILE A 256 -8.01 22.65 -13.04
CA ILE A 256 -7.49 21.55 -13.87
C ILE A 256 -6.09 21.16 -13.41
N GLY A 257 -5.14 22.12 -13.37
CA GLY A 257 -3.73 21.89 -13.05
C GLY A 257 -3.00 21.15 -14.18
N HIS A 258 -1.68 21.07 -14.10
CA HIS A 258 -0.81 20.51 -15.15
C HIS A 258 -0.57 19.00 -15.04
N ASP A 259 -0.78 18.42 -13.86
CA ASP A 259 -0.41 17.04 -13.57
C ASP A 259 -1.30 16.05 -14.34
N PHE A 260 -0.68 15.00 -14.90
CA PHE A 260 -1.35 13.96 -15.68
C PHE A 260 -2.05 14.45 -16.96
N LEU A 261 -1.72 15.63 -17.45
CA LEU A 261 -2.14 16.12 -18.76
C LEU A 261 -1.06 15.79 -19.81
N TYR A 262 -0.83 14.51 -20.05
CA TYR A 262 0.22 14.06 -20.97
C TYR A 262 -0.38 13.24 -22.11
N ALA A 263 -0.23 13.72 -23.35
CA ALA A 263 -0.50 12.92 -24.53
C ALA A 263 0.70 11.99 -24.80
N GLY A 264 0.45 10.74 -25.17
CA GLY A 264 1.47 9.75 -25.44
C GLY A 264 0.91 8.33 -25.56
N THR A 265 1.68 7.33 -25.15
CA THR A 265 1.33 5.91 -25.28
C THR A 265 0.12 5.46 -24.45
N GLY A 266 -0.38 6.30 -23.55
CA GLY A 266 -1.46 5.99 -22.63
C GLY A 266 -0.98 5.83 -21.20
N TYR A 267 -1.85 5.28 -20.35
CA TYR A 267 -1.49 4.91 -18.98
C TYR A 267 -1.14 3.42 -18.90
N GLY A 268 -0.39 3.04 -17.88
CA GLY A 268 -0.02 1.65 -17.63
C GLY A 268 1.01 1.55 -16.51
N GLY A 269 1.32 0.33 -16.12
CA GLY A 269 2.26 0.03 -15.06
C GLY A 269 1.73 -1.05 -14.11
N SER A 270 2.51 -1.41 -13.11
CA SER A 270 2.17 -2.49 -12.17
C SER A 270 0.97 -2.18 -11.25
N CYS A 271 0.58 -0.89 -11.15
CA CYS A 271 -0.48 -0.41 -10.25
C CYS A 271 -1.72 0.12 -10.97
N PHE A 272 -1.79 0.00 -12.31
CA PHE A 272 -2.91 0.42 -13.13
C PHE A 272 -3.53 -0.77 -13.86
#